data_cbcf50f23ce9c2e592647de7ff9353b5
#
_entry.id   cbcf50f23ce9c2e592647de7ff9353b5
#
_cell.length_a   1.000
_cell.length_b   1.000
_cell.length_c   1.000
_cell.angle_alpha   90.00
_cell.angle_beta   90.00
_cell.angle_gamma   90.00
#
_symmetry.space_group_name_H-M   'P 1'
#
loop_
_entity.id
_entity.type
_entity.pdbx_description
1 polymer ?
#
loop_
_entity_poly.entity_id
_entity_poly.type
_entity_poly.pdbx_seq_one_letter_code
_entity_poly.pdbx_strand_id
1 'polypeptide(L)'
;MTFYEELVDVTAAERAQFQSIALIRHVMAHGAKKDLYLDFLTQAYHHVKHTIPLLNLAMICCSEADAAYKKSLKIYMDEEAGHDEWILDDIAALGGDSSGVRNGQGRLACRVMVSHAYYGIEHVSPYCLLGMVHVLEGQSVALAHHARDAIIKSFGEQNVPNAYSYLTSHGSLDVQHVSYFEKLVNSLTSQDHKAQVVEAARDFYKLYGDIFRDLGSRHGIEVPS
;
A
#
# COMPACT_ATOMS: atom_id res chain seq x y z
N MET A 1 9.89 7.54 -24.02
CA MET A 1 9.18 6.87 -22.89
C MET A 1 10.12 6.91 -21.70
N THR A 2 9.70 7.49 -20.59
CA THR A 2 10.44 7.51 -19.34
C THR A 2 10.38 6.12 -18.69
N PHE A 3 11.26 5.83 -17.71
CA PHE A 3 11.17 4.54 -17.02
C PHE A 3 9.88 4.40 -16.19
N TYR A 4 9.35 5.49 -15.65
CA TYR A 4 8.05 5.46 -14.99
C TYR A 4 6.91 5.07 -15.94
N GLU A 5 6.87 5.65 -17.15
CA GLU A 5 5.88 5.26 -18.17
C GLU A 5 6.03 3.79 -18.57
N GLU A 6 7.26 3.31 -18.73
CA GLU A 6 7.56 1.90 -18.99
C GLU A 6 7.06 1.00 -17.85
N LEU A 7 7.37 1.35 -16.58
CA LEU A 7 6.94 0.59 -15.39
C LEU A 7 5.42 0.48 -15.32
N VAL A 8 4.70 1.59 -15.59
CA VAL A 8 3.23 1.63 -15.62
C VAL A 8 2.68 0.72 -16.73
N ASP A 9 3.32 0.71 -17.90
CA ASP A 9 2.88 -0.08 -19.06
C ASP A 9 3.13 -1.58 -18.85
N VAL A 10 4.35 -1.97 -18.45
CA VAL A 10 4.73 -3.38 -18.27
C VAL A 10 4.06 -4.07 -17.06
N THR A 11 3.44 -3.30 -16.16
CA THR A 11 2.65 -3.81 -15.02
C THR A 11 1.14 -3.62 -15.19
N ALA A 12 0.68 -3.22 -16.39
CA ALA A 12 -0.72 -2.92 -16.64
C ALA A 12 -1.64 -4.14 -16.45
N ALA A 13 -1.17 -5.34 -16.79
CA ALA A 13 -1.93 -6.58 -16.63
C ALA A 13 -2.15 -6.90 -15.14
N GLU A 14 -1.11 -6.82 -14.32
CA GLU A 14 -1.16 -7.06 -12.88
C GLU A 14 -2.05 -6.03 -12.18
N ARG A 15 -1.95 -4.75 -12.59
CA ARG A 15 -2.83 -3.68 -12.10
C ARG A 15 -4.29 -3.97 -12.43
N ALA A 16 -4.60 -4.39 -13.66
CA ALA A 16 -5.97 -4.73 -14.05
C ALA A 16 -6.50 -5.94 -13.26
N GLN A 17 -5.66 -6.96 -13.02
CA GLN A 17 -6.01 -8.11 -12.18
C GLN A 17 -6.29 -7.67 -10.73
N PHE A 18 -5.46 -6.80 -10.16
CA PHE A 18 -5.66 -6.25 -8.82
C PHE A 18 -7.00 -5.51 -8.73
N GLN A 19 -7.29 -4.60 -9.65
CA GLN A 19 -8.53 -3.82 -9.67
C GLN A 19 -9.77 -4.68 -9.94
N SER A 20 -9.61 -5.87 -10.52
CA SER A 20 -10.69 -6.83 -10.76
C SER A 20 -11.05 -7.69 -9.55
N ILE A 21 -10.31 -7.62 -8.44
CA ILE A 21 -10.58 -8.39 -7.23
C ILE A 21 -12.01 -8.11 -6.73
N ALA A 22 -12.76 -9.17 -6.42
CA ALA A 22 -14.18 -9.09 -6.08
C ALA A 22 -14.46 -8.09 -4.95
N LEU A 23 -13.63 -8.10 -3.89
CA LEU A 23 -13.77 -7.16 -2.78
C LEU A 23 -13.60 -5.70 -3.24
N ILE A 24 -12.58 -5.41 -4.05
CA ILE A 24 -12.34 -4.05 -4.55
C ILE A 24 -13.54 -3.57 -5.36
N ARG A 25 -14.00 -4.39 -6.30
CA ARG A 25 -15.20 -4.07 -7.12
C ARG A 25 -16.45 -3.88 -6.27
N HIS A 26 -16.63 -4.72 -5.26
CA HIS A 26 -17.76 -4.64 -4.35
C HIS A 26 -17.75 -3.31 -3.57
N VAL A 27 -16.61 -2.96 -2.96
CA VAL A 27 -16.48 -1.72 -2.19
C VAL A 27 -16.69 -0.50 -3.06
N MET A 28 -16.14 -0.48 -4.28
CA MET A 28 -16.32 0.63 -5.21
C MET A 28 -17.78 0.83 -5.63
N ALA A 29 -18.56 -0.25 -5.74
CA ALA A 29 -19.97 -0.20 -6.15
C ALA A 29 -20.93 0.02 -4.98
N HIS A 30 -20.65 -0.54 -3.81
CA HIS A 30 -21.60 -0.68 -2.71
C HIS A 30 -21.11 -0.13 -1.37
N GLY A 31 -19.83 0.27 -1.27
CA GLY A 31 -19.19 0.59 0.00
C GLY A 31 -18.84 -0.64 0.83
N ALA A 32 -18.68 -0.47 2.12
CA ALA A 32 -18.33 -1.53 3.05
C ALA A 32 -19.19 -1.46 4.30
N LYS A 33 -19.45 -2.63 4.92
CA LYS A 33 -19.95 -2.68 6.30
C LYS A 33 -18.82 -2.27 7.25
N LYS A 34 -19.20 -1.83 8.45
CA LYS A 34 -18.25 -1.35 9.47
C LYS A 34 -17.22 -2.41 9.87
N ASP A 35 -17.63 -3.67 10.02
CA ASP A 35 -16.75 -4.79 10.34
C ASP A 35 -15.71 -5.06 9.25
N LEU A 36 -16.10 -5.00 7.99
CA LEU A 36 -15.20 -5.12 6.86
C LEU A 36 -14.19 -3.96 6.82
N TYR A 37 -14.66 -2.73 7.05
CA TYR A 37 -13.77 -1.58 7.04
C TYR A 37 -12.76 -1.61 8.21
N LEU A 38 -13.19 -2.00 9.41
CA LEU A 38 -12.32 -2.22 10.56
C LEU A 38 -11.26 -3.31 10.28
N ASP A 39 -11.67 -4.40 9.64
CA ASP A 39 -10.75 -5.49 9.27
C ASP A 39 -9.72 -5.03 8.22
N PHE A 40 -10.17 -4.24 7.22
CA PHE A 40 -9.27 -3.60 6.26
C PHE A 40 -8.26 -2.68 6.97
N LEU A 41 -8.70 -1.76 7.83
CA LEU A 41 -7.81 -0.87 8.59
C LEU A 41 -6.83 -1.65 9.45
N THR A 42 -7.27 -2.78 10.03
CA THR A 42 -6.38 -3.66 10.80
C THR A 42 -5.25 -4.21 9.93
N GLN A 43 -5.53 -4.69 8.71
CA GLN A 43 -4.49 -5.17 7.81
C GLN A 43 -3.62 -4.01 7.29
N ALA A 44 -4.21 -2.85 7.02
CA ALA A 44 -3.50 -1.64 6.62
C ALA A 44 -2.47 -1.24 7.69
N TYR A 45 -2.86 -1.16 8.96
CA TYR A 45 -1.93 -0.89 10.06
C TYR A 45 -0.75 -1.86 10.06
N HIS A 46 -1.01 -3.16 9.90
CA HIS A 46 0.01 -4.18 9.99
C HIS A 46 1.01 -4.19 8.84
N HIS A 47 0.73 -3.56 7.70
CA HIS A 47 1.77 -3.33 6.70
C HIS A 47 2.35 -1.91 6.78
N VAL A 48 1.54 -0.87 7.03
CA VAL A 48 2.01 0.52 7.07
C VAL A 48 3.03 0.75 8.20
N LYS A 49 2.86 0.15 9.38
CA LYS A 49 3.86 0.23 10.47
C LYS A 49 5.26 -0.26 10.09
N HIS A 50 5.39 -0.99 8.97
CA HIS A 50 6.67 -1.44 8.43
C HIS A 50 7.27 -0.47 7.40
N THR A 51 6.58 0.59 7.00
CA THR A 51 7.07 1.55 5.99
C THR A 51 8.42 2.15 6.43
N ILE A 52 8.50 2.76 7.60
CA ILE A 52 9.75 3.34 8.11
C ILE A 52 10.85 2.27 8.32
N PRO A 53 10.59 1.11 8.95
CA PRO A 53 11.57 0.03 9.02
C PRO A 53 12.10 -0.45 7.66
N LEU A 54 11.25 -0.58 6.64
CA LEU A 54 11.64 -1.02 5.29
C LEU A 54 12.48 0.06 4.57
N LEU A 55 12.10 1.33 4.66
CA LEU A 55 12.87 2.45 4.12
C LEU A 55 14.27 2.50 4.77
N ASN A 56 14.35 2.34 6.09
CA ASN A 56 15.62 2.31 6.81
C ASN A 56 16.47 1.10 6.40
N LEU A 57 15.88 -0.09 6.27
CA LEU A 57 16.60 -1.28 5.81
C LEU A 57 17.15 -1.07 4.40
N ALA A 58 16.35 -0.55 3.48
CA ALA A 58 16.80 -0.25 2.11
C ALA A 58 17.99 0.74 2.13
N MET A 59 17.92 1.77 2.98
CA MET A 59 19.03 2.73 3.15
C MET A 59 20.31 2.07 3.67
N ILE A 60 20.20 1.11 4.59
CA ILE A 60 21.34 0.34 5.13
C ILE A 60 21.94 -0.59 4.05
N CYS A 61 21.10 -1.23 3.23
CA CYS A 61 21.53 -2.13 2.17
C CYS A 61 22.10 -1.42 0.94
N CYS A 62 21.93 -0.10 0.82
CA CYS A 62 22.51 0.69 -0.26
C CYS A 62 24.04 0.81 -0.13
N SER A 63 24.74 0.76 -1.27
CA SER A 63 26.18 1.03 -1.38
C SER A 63 26.49 2.52 -1.36
N GLU A 64 27.79 2.88 -1.36
CA GLU A 64 28.21 4.28 -1.50
C GLU A 64 27.83 4.89 -2.87
N ALA A 65 27.69 4.06 -3.90
CA ALA A 65 27.26 4.50 -5.23
C ALA A 65 25.80 4.96 -5.26
N ASP A 66 24.98 4.54 -4.27
CA ASP A 66 23.55 4.81 -4.19
C ASP A 66 23.21 6.10 -3.40
N ALA A 67 24.16 7.03 -3.26
CA ALA A 67 24.01 8.23 -2.42
C ALA A 67 22.74 9.05 -2.75
N ALA A 68 22.37 9.15 -4.03
CA ALA A 68 21.15 9.84 -4.46
C ALA A 68 19.90 9.10 -3.99
N TYR A 69 19.88 7.78 -4.09
CA TYR A 69 18.77 6.94 -3.61
C TYR A 69 18.65 7.00 -2.09
N LYS A 70 19.74 6.89 -1.34
CA LYS A 70 19.75 7.07 0.13
C LYS A 70 19.13 8.40 0.55
N LYS A 71 19.44 9.48 -0.17
CA LYS A 71 18.84 10.80 0.09
C LYS A 71 17.32 10.78 -0.13
N SER A 72 16.84 10.10 -1.17
CA SER A 72 15.43 9.97 -1.45
C SER A 72 14.70 9.13 -0.40
N LEU A 73 15.29 8.01 0.04
CA LEU A 73 14.75 7.19 1.12
C LEU A 73 14.58 7.98 2.42
N LYS A 74 15.54 8.88 2.73
CA LYS A 74 15.43 9.76 3.92
C LYS A 74 14.23 10.72 3.80
N ILE A 75 14.00 11.30 2.64
CA ILE A 75 12.85 12.18 2.41
C ILE A 75 11.54 11.40 2.61
N TYR A 76 11.43 10.20 2.02
CA TYR A 76 10.27 9.33 2.25
C TYR A 76 10.06 9.01 3.73
N MET A 77 11.12 8.71 4.49
CA MET A 77 11.01 8.45 5.92
C MET A 77 10.45 9.65 6.69
N ASP A 78 10.89 10.87 6.34
CA ASP A 78 10.43 12.10 6.98
C ASP A 78 8.93 12.38 6.66
N GLU A 79 8.47 12.02 5.44
CA GLU A 79 7.10 12.20 4.98
C GLU A 79 6.15 11.11 5.53
N GLU A 80 6.60 9.87 5.67
CA GLU A 80 5.80 8.72 6.11
C GLU A 80 5.69 8.57 7.63
N ALA A 81 6.43 9.40 8.39
CA ALA A 81 6.45 9.29 9.84
C ALA A 81 5.07 9.56 10.46
N GLY A 82 4.53 8.58 11.18
CA GLY A 82 3.26 8.69 11.92
C GLY A 82 2.01 8.32 11.11
N HIS A 83 2.12 7.91 9.85
CA HIS A 83 0.95 7.50 9.06
C HIS A 83 0.25 6.25 9.63
N ASP A 84 0.96 5.38 10.30
CA ASP A 84 0.39 4.23 10.99
C ASP A 84 -0.51 4.63 12.18
N GLU A 85 -0.22 5.75 12.86
CA GLU A 85 -1.07 6.27 13.94
C GLU A 85 -2.45 6.73 13.42
N TRP A 86 -2.53 7.33 12.24
CA TRP A 86 -3.82 7.70 11.65
C TRP A 86 -4.77 6.51 11.50
N ILE A 87 -4.22 5.35 11.17
CA ILE A 87 -5.02 4.11 11.05
C ILE A 87 -5.59 3.69 12.41
N LEU A 88 -4.77 3.78 13.46
CA LEU A 88 -5.23 3.47 14.82
C LEU A 88 -6.28 4.45 15.33
N ASP A 89 -6.15 5.73 14.98
CA ASP A 89 -7.14 6.76 15.28
C ASP A 89 -8.47 6.49 14.56
N ASP A 90 -8.44 6.10 13.28
CA ASP A 90 -9.62 5.70 12.52
C ASP A 90 -10.30 4.46 13.14
N ILE A 91 -9.52 3.46 13.55
CA ILE A 91 -10.03 2.24 14.23
C ILE A 91 -10.70 2.63 15.55
N ALA A 92 -10.07 3.48 16.37
CA ALA A 92 -10.62 3.94 17.64
C ALA A 92 -11.91 4.76 17.43
N ALA A 93 -11.93 5.66 16.42
CA ALA A 93 -13.12 6.43 16.07
C ALA A 93 -14.30 5.54 15.69
N LEU A 94 -14.03 4.42 15.01
CA LEU A 94 -15.04 3.39 14.72
C LEU A 94 -15.42 2.54 15.94
N GLY A 95 -14.82 2.74 17.11
CA GLY A 95 -15.06 1.94 18.30
C GLY A 95 -14.42 0.56 18.25
N GLY A 96 -13.38 0.38 17.42
CA GLY A 96 -12.54 -0.81 17.38
C GLY A 96 -11.48 -0.81 18.49
N ASP A 97 -10.86 -1.96 18.72
CA ASP A 97 -9.75 -2.11 19.69
C ASP A 97 -8.40 -1.76 19.06
N SER A 98 -8.08 -0.45 18.99
CA SER A 98 -6.81 0.03 18.44
C SER A 98 -5.60 -0.48 19.23
N SER A 99 -5.73 -0.68 20.56
CA SER A 99 -4.65 -1.25 21.39
C SER A 99 -4.40 -2.72 21.06
N GLY A 100 -5.44 -3.51 20.90
CA GLY A 100 -5.33 -4.90 20.44
C GLY A 100 -4.72 -5.01 19.05
N VAL A 101 -5.09 -4.10 18.14
CA VAL A 101 -4.49 -4.03 16.80
C VAL A 101 -3.01 -3.67 16.87
N ARG A 102 -2.63 -2.64 17.66
CA ARG A 102 -1.22 -2.23 17.84
C ARG A 102 -0.34 -3.40 18.29
N ASN A 103 -0.80 -4.15 19.27
CA ASN A 103 -0.06 -5.25 19.89
C ASN A 103 -0.27 -6.61 19.19
N GLY A 104 -1.15 -6.66 18.20
CA GLY A 104 -1.49 -7.86 17.46
C GLY A 104 -0.56 -8.14 16.28
N GLN A 105 -1.02 -9.05 15.44
CA GLN A 105 -0.34 -9.44 14.20
C GLN A 105 -1.30 -9.34 13.02
N GLY A 106 -0.78 -8.92 11.87
CA GLY A 106 -1.50 -9.01 10.60
C GLY A 106 -1.81 -10.47 10.23
N ARG A 107 -2.81 -10.66 9.40
CA ARG A 107 -3.15 -11.98 8.87
C ARG A 107 -2.03 -12.49 7.95
N LEU A 108 -2.11 -13.77 7.58
CA LEU A 108 -1.05 -14.44 6.82
C LEU A 108 -0.72 -13.68 5.53
N ALA A 109 -1.70 -13.27 4.74
CA ALA A 109 -1.46 -12.54 3.49
C ALA A 109 -0.67 -11.24 3.72
N CYS A 110 -1.04 -10.45 4.74
CA CYS A 110 -0.31 -9.24 5.11
C CYS A 110 1.13 -9.56 5.56
N ARG A 111 1.31 -10.55 6.43
CA ARG A 111 2.64 -10.95 6.90
C ARG A 111 3.52 -11.49 5.77
N VAL A 112 2.96 -12.23 4.81
CA VAL A 112 3.71 -12.72 3.64
C VAL A 112 4.19 -11.55 2.78
N MET A 113 3.32 -10.57 2.50
CA MET A 113 3.72 -9.36 1.75
C MET A 113 4.85 -8.60 2.45
N VAL A 114 4.72 -8.37 3.75
CA VAL A 114 5.76 -7.68 4.54
C VAL A 114 7.07 -8.48 4.57
N SER A 115 7.00 -9.81 4.77
CA SER A 115 8.18 -10.67 4.75
C SER A 115 8.87 -10.68 3.40
N HIS A 116 8.11 -10.65 2.30
CA HIS A 116 8.66 -10.54 0.95
C HIS A 116 9.38 -9.21 0.73
N ALA A 117 8.86 -8.09 1.29
CA ALA A 117 9.53 -6.80 1.23
C ALA A 117 10.91 -6.85 1.92
N TYR A 118 10.98 -7.38 3.14
CA TYR A 118 12.24 -7.55 3.85
C TYR A 118 13.21 -8.45 3.08
N TYR A 119 12.74 -9.60 2.60
CA TYR A 119 13.56 -10.52 1.81
C TYR A 119 14.10 -9.84 0.53
N GLY A 120 13.26 -9.16 -0.21
CA GLY A 120 13.64 -8.48 -1.45
C GLY A 120 14.72 -7.43 -1.21
N ILE A 121 14.56 -6.60 -0.19
CA ILE A 121 15.53 -5.55 0.15
C ILE A 121 16.88 -6.14 0.61
N GLU A 122 16.85 -7.16 1.47
CA GLU A 122 18.05 -7.69 2.10
C GLU A 122 18.82 -8.66 1.21
N HIS A 123 18.12 -9.45 0.40
CA HIS A 123 18.72 -10.57 -0.34
C HIS A 123 18.74 -10.41 -1.86
N VAL A 124 17.96 -9.46 -2.40
CA VAL A 124 17.92 -9.20 -3.85
C VAL A 124 18.48 -7.81 -4.15
N SER A 125 17.81 -6.77 -3.71
CA SER A 125 18.24 -5.39 -3.96
C SER A 125 17.43 -4.38 -3.13
N PRO A 126 18.05 -3.32 -2.59
CA PRO A 126 17.33 -2.23 -1.95
C PRO A 126 16.30 -1.55 -2.87
N TYR A 127 16.48 -1.67 -4.20
CA TYR A 127 15.56 -1.12 -5.20
C TYR A 127 14.24 -1.90 -5.32
N CYS A 128 14.15 -3.14 -4.79
CA CYS A 128 12.87 -3.88 -4.71
C CYS A 128 11.80 -3.11 -3.93
N LEU A 129 12.20 -2.26 -2.97
CA LEU A 129 11.26 -1.40 -2.24
C LEU A 129 10.48 -0.47 -3.17
N LEU A 130 11.09 0.03 -4.24
CA LEU A 130 10.42 0.90 -5.21
C LEU A 130 9.28 0.19 -5.96
N GLY A 131 9.37 -1.13 -6.13
CA GLY A 131 8.26 -1.92 -6.68
C GLY A 131 7.05 -1.94 -5.73
N MET A 132 7.28 -2.06 -4.40
CA MET A 132 6.23 -1.95 -3.39
C MET A 132 5.60 -0.55 -3.40
N VAL A 133 6.43 0.50 -3.37
CA VAL A 133 5.98 1.90 -3.39
C VAL A 133 5.11 2.17 -4.63
N HIS A 134 5.54 1.73 -5.82
CA HIS A 134 4.77 1.85 -7.06
C HIS A 134 3.35 1.28 -6.93
N VAL A 135 3.22 0.10 -6.33
CA VAL A 135 1.93 -0.56 -6.20
C VAL A 135 1.05 0.12 -5.15
N LEU A 136 1.58 0.36 -3.95
CA LEU A 136 0.77 0.86 -2.84
C LEU A 136 0.30 2.30 -3.10
N GLU A 137 1.22 3.21 -3.44
CA GLU A 137 0.88 4.61 -3.73
C GLU A 137 0.02 4.74 -4.99
N GLY A 138 0.37 4.01 -6.06
CA GLY A 138 -0.40 4.04 -7.31
C GLY A 138 -1.83 3.55 -7.16
N GLN A 139 -2.08 2.51 -6.34
CA GLN A 139 -3.43 2.05 -6.07
C GLN A 139 -4.17 2.96 -5.09
N SER A 140 -3.47 3.57 -4.13
CA SER A 140 -4.06 4.56 -3.22
C SER A 140 -4.59 5.77 -3.99
N VAL A 141 -3.79 6.41 -4.82
CA VAL A 141 -4.24 7.53 -5.69
C VAL A 141 -5.44 7.13 -6.55
N ALA A 142 -5.42 5.92 -7.12
CA ALA A 142 -6.48 5.49 -8.03
C ALA A 142 -7.80 5.17 -7.32
N LEU A 143 -7.76 4.68 -6.08
CA LEU A 143 -8.92 4.02 -5.46
C LEU A 143 -9.35 4.64 -4.12
N ALA A 144 -8.45 5.25 -3.32
CA ALA A 144 -8.75 5.59 -1.93
C ALA A 144 -9.93 6.57 -1.77
N HIS A 145 -9.98 7.64 -2.56
CA HIS A 145 -11.07 8.62 -2.48
C HIS A 145 -12.41 8.02 -2.87
N HIS A 146 -12.46 7.20 -3.95
CA HIS A 146 -13.69 6.53 -4.36
C HIS A 146 -14.16 5.52 -3.31
N ALA A 147 -13.24 4.73 -2.77
CA ALA A 147 -13.55 3.77 -1.70
C ALA A 147 -14.09 4.49 -0.46
N ARG A 148 -13.41 5.56 -0.02
CA ARG A 148 -13.88 6.40 1.10
C ARG A 148 -15.30 6.90 0.88
N ASP A 149 -15.58 7.51 -0.26
CA ASP A 149 -16.90 8.09 -0.56
C ASP A 149 -18.00 7.02 -0.60
N ALA A 150 -17.69 5.86 -1.17
CA ALA A 150 -18.60 4.71 -1.20
C ALA A 150 -18.86 4.16 0.22
N ILE A 151 -17.84 4.09 1.08
CA ILE A 151 -17.95 3.64 2.47
C ILE A 151 -18.78 4.63 3.29
N ILE A 152 -18.49 5.94 3.19
CA ILE A 152 -19.27 6.99 3.86
C ILE A 152 -20.75 6.88 3.48
N LYS A 153 -21.02 6.73 2.19
CA LYS A 153 -22.40 6.58 1.69
C LYS A 153 -23.07 5.32 2.25
N SER A 154 -22.34 4.22 2.33
CA SER A 154 -22.91 2.94 2.85
C SER A 154 -23.17 2.97 4.35
N PHE A 155 -22.45 3.77 5.12
CA PHE A 155 -22.69 3.94 6.55
C PHE A 155 -23.94 4.79 6.84
N GLY A 156 -24.34 5.70 5.95
CA GLY A 156 -25.53 6.54 6.12
C GLY A 156 -25.53 7.30 7.44
N GLU A 157 -26.56 7.12 8.25
CA GLU A 157 -26.70 7.75 9.57
C GLU A 157 -25.68 7.23 10.62
N GLN A 158 -25.06 6.07 10.37
CA GLN A 158 -23.99 5.50 11.21
C GLN A 158 -22.60 6.01 10.84
N ASN A 159 -22.52 7.01 9.94
CA ASN A 159 -21.26 7.59 9.53
C ASN A 159 -20.51 8.24 10.70
N VAL A 160 -19.21 7.98 10.78
CA VAL A 160 -18.30 8.55 11.78
C VAL A 160 -17.31 9.47 11.06
N PRO A 161 -17.49 10.79 11.08
CA PRO A 161 -16.75 11.73 10.23
C PRO A 161 -15.23 11.66 10.35
N ASN A 162 -14.71 11.27 11.52
CA ASN A 162 -13.26 11.24 11.81
C ASN A 162 -12.62 9.83 11.64
N ALA A 163 -13.27 8.93 10.92
CA ALA A 163 -12.81 7.55 10.77
C ALA A 163 -12.22 7.23 9.39
N TYR A 164 -11.81 8.26 8.65
CA TYR A 164 -11.34 8.10 7.26
C TYR A 164 -10.04 8.85 7.00
N SER A 165 -9.27 9.18 8.05
CA SER A 165 -8.05 9.97 7.91
C SER A 165 -7.02 9.24 7.05
N TYR A 166 -6.88 7.94 7.22
CA TYR A 166 -6.00 7.11 6.39
C TYR A 166 -6.34 7.20 4.89
N LEU A 167 -7.60 6.93 4.52
CA LEU A 167 -8.02 6.98 3.11
C LEU A 167 -7.99 8.41 2.53
N THR A 168 -8.26 9.42 3.35
CA THR A 168 -8.28 10.82 2.92
C THR A 168 -6.87 11.35 2.70
N SER A 169 -5.96 11.09 3.64
CA SER A 169 -4.58 11.57 3.60
C SER A 169 -3.80 10.90 2.48
N HIS A 170 -3.86 9.59 2.36
CA HIS A 170 -3.21 8.87 1.26
C HIS A 170 -3.77 9.26 -0.12
N GLY A 171 -5.09 9.47 -0.26
CA GLY A 171 -5.66 9.93 -1.52
C GLY A 171 -5.20 11.33 -1.97
N SER A 172 -4.77 12.21 -1.03
CA SER A 172 -4.34 13.58 -1.32
C SER A 172 -2.82 13.76 -1.31
N LEU A 173 -2.11 13.13 -0.37
CA LEU A 173 -0.66 13.20 -0.25
C LEU A 173 0.02 12.37 -1.35
N ASP A 174 -0.54 11.22 -1.71
CA ASP A 174 0.05 10.32 -2.71
C ASP A 174 0.16 10.94 -4.11
N VAL A 175 -0.60 11.99 -4.43
CA VAL A 175 -0.38 12.75 -5.67
C VAL A 175 1.00 13.40 -5.70
N GLN A 176 1.47 13.94 -4.56
CA GLN A 176 2.81 14.51 -4.44
C GLN A 176 3.86 13.40 -4.36
N HIS A 177 3.58 12.32 -3.62
CA HIS A 177 4.43 11.14 -3.51
C HIS A 177 4.64 10.48 -4.87
N VAL A 178 3.58 10.28 -5.67
CA VAL A 178 3.70 9.74 -7.04
C VAL A 178 4.56 10.64 -7.92
N SER A 179 4.42 11.98 -7.84
CA SER A 179 5.30 12.90 -8.59
C SER A 179 6.76 12.81 -8.15
N TYR A 180 6.99 12.62 -6.85
CA TYR A 180 8.33 12.40 -6.32
C TYR A 180 8.89 11.04 -6.72
N PHE A 181 8.07 9.99 -6.60
CA PHE A 181 8.40 8.63 -7.05
C PHE A 181 8.77 8.60 -8.54
N GLU A 182 7.97 9.25 -9.40
CA GLU A 182 8.24 9.34 -10.83
C GLU A 182 9.65 9.93 -11.10
N LYS A 183 9.99 11.04 -10.43
CA LYS A 183 11.33 11.65 -10.56
C LYS A 183 12.42 10.70 -10.10
N LEU A 184 12.19 9.99 -8.98
CA LEU A 184 13.14 9.05 -8.41
C LEU A 184 13.40 7.88 -9.37
N VAL A 185 12.37 7.19 -9.84
CA VAL A 185 12.56 6.03 -10.73
C VAL A 185 13.11 6.43 -12.09
N ASN A 186 12.74 7.62 -12.61
CA ASN A 186 13.29 8.15 -13.85
C ASN A 186 14.79 8.50 -13.73
N SER A 187 15.31 8.71 -12.52
CA SER A 187 16.73 8.93 -12.27
C SER A 187 17.58 7.65 -12.29
N LEU A 188 16.94 6.47 -12.28
CA LEU A 188 17.65 5.20 -12.32
C LEU A 188 18.33 4.99 -13.68
N THR A 189 19.64 4.79 -13.67
CA THR A 189 20.44 4.55 -14.87
C THR A 189 20.74 3.07 -15.10
N SER A 190 20.82 2.26 -14.03
CA SER A 190 21.10 0.82 -14.11
C SER A 190 19.90 0.04 -14.64
N GLN A 191 20.09 -0.75 -15.69
CA GLN A 191 19.05 -1.63 -16.22
C GLN A 191 18.71 -2.75 -15.23
N ASP A 192 19.69 -3.23 -14.47
CA ASP A 192 19.46 -4.25 -13.44
C ASP A 192 18.55 -3.71 -12.34
N HIS A 193 18.77 -2.48 -11.85
CA HIS A 193 17.89 -1.86 -10.86
C HIS A 193 16.47 -1.66 -11.40
N LYS A 194 16.34 -1.24 -12.67
CA LYS A 194 15.01 -1.11 -13.31
C LYS A 194 14.30 -2.44 -13.40
N ALA A 195 14.99 -3.50 -13.80
CA ALA A 195 14.42 -4.86 -13.87
C ALA A 195 13.95 -5.32 -12.49
N GLN A 196 14.74 -5.09 -11.43
CA GLN A 196 14.38 -5.42 -10.05
C GLN A 196 13.13 -4.66 -9.57
N VAL A 197 12.99 -3.38 -9.93
CA VAL A 197 11.77 -2.60 -9.62
C VAL A 197 10.55 -3.19 -10.32
N VAL A 198 10.66 -3.55 -11.61
CA VAL A 198 9.55 -4.14 -12.38
C VAL A 198 9.13 -5.49 -11.80
N GLU A 199 10.09 -6.37 -11.52
CA GLU A 199 9.82 -7.70 -10.96
C GLU A 199 9.15 -7.58 -9.59
N ALA A 200 9.72 -6.76 -8.70
CA ALA A 200 9.12 -6.49 -7.40
C ALA A 200 7.70 -5.90 -7.53
N ALA A 201 7.44 -4.98 -8.45
CA ALA A 201 6.11 -4.43 -8.66
C ALA A 201 5.08 -5.52 -9.02
N ARG A 202 5.44 -6.47 -9.90
CA ARG A 202 4.58 -7.61 -10.25
C ARG A 202 4.26 -8.49 -9.04
N ASP A 203 5.28 -8.80 -8.24
CA ASP A 203 5.10 -9.55 -7.00
C ASP A 203 4.17 -8.81 -6.03
N PHE A 204 4.38 -7.51 -5.83
CA PHE A 204 3.56 -6.73 -4.92
C PHE A 204 2.11 -6.55 -5.38
N TYR A 205 1.83 -6.45 -6.67
CA TYR A 205 0.44 -6.50 -7.16
C TYR A 205 -0.28 -7.78 -6.73
N LYS A 206 0.43 -8.93 -6.81
CA LYS A 206 -0.11 -10.21 -6.38
C LYS A 206 -0.30 -10.25 -4.86
N LEU A 207 0.76 -9.95 -4.10
CA LEU A 207 0.79 -10.09 -2.64
C LEU A 207 -0.14 -9.09 -1.95
N TYR A 208 -0.19 -7.84 -2.43
CA TYR A 208 -1.14 -6.85 -1.94
C TYR A 208 -2.57 -7.25 -2.29
N GLY A 209 -2.78 -7.78 -3.49
CA GLY A 209 -4.06 -8.36 -3.90
C GLY A 209 -4.52 -9.52 -3.02
N ASP A 210 -3.61 -10.34 -2.53
CA ASP A 210 -3.93 -11.49 -1.65
C ASP A 210 -4.50 -11.02 -0.30
N ILE A 211 -4.14 -9.81 0.20
CA ILE A 211 -4.78 -9.20 1.37
C ILE A 211 -6.27 -8.95 1.10
N PHE A 212 -6.60 -8.37 -0.05
CA PHE A 212 -8.00 -8.10 -0.42
C PHE A 212 -8.80 -9.37 -0.71
N ARG A 213 -8.16 -10.41 -1.26
CA ARG A 213 -8.78 -11.73 -1.47
C ARG A 213 -9.10 -12.40 -0.14
N ASP A 214 -8.16 -12.39 0.82
CA ASP A 214 -8.37 -12.92 2.17
C ASP A 214 -9.51 -12.19 2.89
N LEU A 215 -9.54 -10.86 2.82
CA LEU A 215 -10.64 -10.06 3.37
C LEU A 215 -11.98 -10.38 2.70
N GLY A 216 -11.99 -10.46 1.36
CA GLY A 216 -13.21 -10.79 0.60
C GLY A 216 -13.78 -12.14 0.99
N SER A 217 -12.94 -13.17 1.06
CA SER A 217 -13.36 -14.53 1.46
C SER A 217 -13.96 -14.54 2.87
N ARG A 218 -13.35 -13.83 3.81
CA ARG A 218 -13.85 -13.75 5.20
C ARG A 218 -15.18 -13.05 5.34
N HIS A 219 -15.47 -12.09 4.50
CA HIS A 219 -16.71 -11.33 4.51
C HIS A 219 -17.75 -11.84 3.48
N GLY A 220 -17.51 -13.02 2.90
CA GLY A 220 -18.42 -13.65 1.94
C GLY A 220 -18.54 -12.91 0.62
N ILE A 221 -17.51 -12.14 0.24
CA ILE A 221 -17.44 -11.39 -1.02
C ILE A 221 -16.45 -12.11 -1.93
N GLU A 222 -16.92 -13.15 -2.59
CA GLU A 222 -16.13 -13.96 -3.54
C GLU A 222 -16.63 -13.74 -4.97
N VAL A 223 -15.78 -14.06 -5.95
CA VAL A 223 -16.23 -14.14 -7.34
C VAL A 223 -17.23 -15.30 -7.43
N PRO A 224 -18.45 -15.11 -7.96
CA PRO A 224 -19.31 -16.24 -8.28
C PRO A 224 -18.54 -17.21 -9.17
N SER A 225 -18.46 -18.48 -8.74
CA SER A 225 -17.84 -19.59 -9.49
C SER A 225 -18.48 -19.77 -10.86
#